data_cb1c9934d92bbeebcf22c73dcf49ec03
#
_entry.id   cb1c9934d92bbeebcf22c73dcf49ec03
#
_cell.length_a   1.000
_cell.length_b   1.000
_cell.length_c   1.000
_cell.angle_alpha   90.00
_cell.angle_beta   90.00
_cell.angle_gamma   90.00
#
_symmetry.space_group_name_H-M   'P 1'
#
loop_
_entity.id
_entity.type
_entity.pdbx_description
1 polymer ?
#
loop_
_entity_poly.entity_id
_entity_poly.type
_entity_poly.pdbx_seq_one_letter_code
_entity_poly.pdbx_strand_id
1 'polypeptide(L)'
;MKLLKLLVSVLLIGLLAVNATAADGNVTYQGSADGFVFAPGGEESLTDLFPNFKGVMPGDSLTQRITIRNDASKEVKVKLYVRSLGAHPESADFLSQMTMRVDMVTDTVMFAPADQSAQMTDWVYLGLLYSGGETDLEVRLDVPVTMGNDYADRVGFLDWEFKIEEFPVEDTDPRPSPTGEGVEVFLVIGIMLIFGGLLILLISRRKRK
;
A
#
# COMPACT_ATOMS: atom_id res chain seq x y z
N MET A 1 8.72 37.86 24.19
CA MET A 1 7.35 37.52 23.78
C MET A 1 7.19 37.27 22.28
N LYS A 2 7.75 38.10 21.36
CA LYS A 2 7.62 37.92 19.90
C LYS A 2 8.29 36.61 19.39
N LEU A 3 9.49 36.27 19.90
CA LEU A 3 10.22 35.06 19.54
C LEU A 3 9.51 33.76 19.98
N LEU A 4 8.86 33.78 21.12
CA LEU A 4 8.10 32.63 21.63
C LEU A 4 6.83 32.40 20.81
N LYS A 5 6.18 33.46 20.34
CA LYS A 5 5.01 33.37 19.46
C LYS A 5 5.42 32.82 18.07
N LEU A 6 6.59 33.22 17.54
CA LEU A 6 7.11 32.71 16.30
C LEU A 6 7.45 31.21 16.39
N LEU A 7 8.10 30.78 17.49
CA LEU A 7 8.42 29.36 17.72
C LEU A 7 7.18 28.47 17.87
N VAL A 8 6.15 28.96 18.57
CA VAL A 8 4.87 28.25 18.71
C VAL A 8 4.15 28.19 17.36
N SER A 9 4.20 29.25 16.55
CA SER A 9 3.58 29.27 15.23
C SER A 9 4.26 28.29 14.26
N VAL A 10 5.59 28.20 14.27
CA VAL A 10 6.35 27.25 13.44
C VAL A 10 6.11 25.82 13.89
N LEU A 11 6.00 25.57 15.21
CA LEU A 11 5.68 24.24 15.74
C LEU A 11 4.25 23.82 15.35
N LEU A 12 3.29 24.74 15.37
CA LEU A 12 1.90 24.47 14.99
C LEU A 12 1.75 24.16 13.48
N ILE A 13 2.51 24.84 12.64
CA ILE A 13 2.52 24.60 11.18
C ILE A 13 3.16 23.24 10.86
N GLY A 14 4.18 22.84 11.62
CA GLY A 14 4.82 21.51 11.47
C GLY A 14 3.89 20.34 11.86
N LEU A 15 2.93 20.57 12.79
CA LEU A 15 1.96 19.54 13.19
C LEU A 15 0.80 19.37 12.18
N LEU A 16 0.59 20.33 11.28
CA LEU A 16 -0.50 20.31 10.30
C LEU A 16 -0.09 19.70 8.95
N ALA A 17 1.15 19.24 8.80
CA ALA A 17 1.54 18.39 7.68
C ALA A 17 0.94 16.98 7.90
N VAL A 18 -0.38 16.88 7.88
CA VAL A 18 -1.07 15.61 7.67
C VAL A 18 -0.74 15.21 6.24
N ASN A 19 0.22 14.29 6.09
CA ASN A 19 0.38 13.59 4.82
C ASN A 19 -0.96 12.91 4.56
N ALA A 20 -1.68 13.35 3.54
CA ALA A 20 -2.76 12.57 2.97
C ALA A 20 -2.08 11.31 2.42
N THR A 21 -2.04 10.25 3.22
CA THR A 21 -1.65 8.94 2.73
C THR A 21 -2.74 8.52 1.75
N ALA A 22 -2.36 8.28 0.51
CA ALA A 22 -3.20 7.57 -0.44
C ALA A 22 -3.74 6.31 0.26
N ALA A 23 -5.01 6.00 0.05
CA ALA A 23 -5.61 4.81 0.65
C ALA A 23 -4.96 3.57 0.02
N ASP A 24 -4.23 2.80 0.83
CA ASP A 24 -3.63 1.55 0.36
C ASP A 24 -4.68 0.45 0.31
N GLY A 25 -4.62 -0.39 -0.74
CA GLY A 25 -5.37 -1.64 -0.80
C GLY A 25 -4.74 -2.67 0.14
N ASN A 26 -5.56 -3.49 0.78
CA ASN A 26 -5.09 -4.52 1.69
C ASN A 26 -5.75 -5.87 1.38
N VAL A 27 -4.95 -6.92 1.38
CA VAL A 27 -5.38 -8.31 1.30
C VAL A 27 -4.82 -9.03 2.52
N THR A 28 -5.70 -9.44 3.44
CA THR A 28 -5.29 -10.06 4.69
C THR A 28 -5.74 -11.51 4.73
N TYR A 29 -4.82 -12.43 4.95
CA TYR A 29 -5.10 -13.82 5.24
C TYR A 29 -5.21 -14.03 6.76
N GLN A 30 -6.35 -14.55 7.23
CA GLN A 30 -6.66 -14.71 8.66
C GLN A 30 -6.55 -16.15 9.16
N GLY A 31 -6.15 -17.07 8.31
CA GLY A 31 -6.02 -18.49 8.65
C GLY A 31 -7.00 -19.39 7.88
N SER A 32 -6.83 -20.70 7.99
CA SER A 32 -7.46 -21.71 7.15
C SER A 32 -9.01 -21.72 7.12
N ALA A 33 -9.67 -21.09 8.10
CA ALA A 33 -11.13 -21.06 8.18
C ALA A 33 -11.76 -19.80 7.59
N ASP A 34 -11.02 -18.68 7.53
CA ASP A 34 -11.59 -17.35 7.30
C ASP A 34 -11.24 -16.77 5.91
N GLY A 35 -10.31 -17.41 5.17
CA GLY A 35 -9.93 -16.97 3.84
C GLY A 35 -9.22 -15.61 3.81
N PHE A 36 -9.44 -14.85 2.73
CA PHE A 36 -8.91 -13.52 2.57
C PHE A 36 -9.93 -12.46 2.93
N VAL A 37 -9.47 -11.38 3.60
CA VAL A 37 -10.21 -10.15 3.83
C VAL A 37 -9.60 -9.06 2.97
N PHE A 38 -10.44 -8.35 2.22
CA PHE A 38 -10.07 -7.25 1.34
C PHE A 38 -10.50 -5.92 1.95
N ALA A 39 -9.66 -4.89 1.87
CA ALA A 39 -9.95 -3.56 2.35
C ALA A 39 -9.19 -2.51 1.50
N PRO A 40 -9.69 -1.29 1.36
CA PRO A 40 -10.87 -0.76 2.05
C PRO A 40 -12.21 -1.19 1.43
N GLY A 41 -12.20 -1.77 0.22
CA GLY A 41 -13.41 -1.95 -0.57
C GLY A 41 -13.92 -0.62 -1.15
N GLY A 42 -14.99 -0.67 -1.95
CA GLY A 42 -15.56 0.50 -2.60
C GLY A 42 -17.10 0.40 -2.73
N GLU A 43 -17.73 1.47 -3.21
CA GLU A 43 -19.19 1.50 -3.43
C GLU A 43 -19.62 0.48 -4.49
N GLU A 44 -18.78 0.28 -5.52
CA GLU A 44 -19.06 -0.63 -6.65
C GLU A 44 -18.63 -2.08 -6.34
N SER A 45 -17.67 -2.29 -5.44
CA SER A 45 -17.17 -3.61 -5.07
C SER A 45 -16.64 -3.63 -3.65
N LEU A 46 -17.08 -4.59 -2.84
CA LEU A 46 -16.55 -4.80 -1.48
C LEU A 46 -15.10 -5.30 -1.46
N THR A 47 -14.61 -5.79 -2.59
CA THR A 47 -13.24 -6.29 -2.76
C THR A 47 -12.36 -5.32 -3.56
N ASP A 48 -12.77 -4.06 -3.70
CA ASP A 48 -12.01 -3.04 -4.44
C ASP A 48 -10.65 -2.78 -3.77
N LEU A 49 -9.58 -3.07 -4.52
CA LEU A 49 -8.20 -2.87 -4.11
C LEU A 49 -7.59 -1.59 -4.71
N PHE A 50 -8.36 -0.85 -5.52
CA PHE A 50 -7.87 0.27 -6.33
C PHE A 50 -8.54 1.62 -5.99
N PRO A 51 -8.60 2.03 -4.70
CA PRO A 51 -9.24 3.29 -4.32
C PRO A 51 -8.59 4.52 -4.96
N ASN A 52 -7.28 4.45 -5.31
CA ASN A 52 -6.58 5.56 -5.95
C ASN A 52 -6.82 5.67 -7.47
N PHE A 53 -7.49 4.68 -8.09
CA PHE A 53 -7.79 4.68 -9.52
C PHE A 53 -9.21 5.18 -9.83
N LYS A 54 -9.71 6.07 -8.98
CA LYS A 54 -11.03 6.69 -9.16
C LYS A 54 -10.92 8.07 -9.80
N GLY A 55 -11.88 8.39 -10.66
CA GLY A 55 -11.92 9.71 -11.32
C GLY A 55 -10.73 9.98 -12.24
N VAL A 56 -10.24 8.95 -12.93
CA VAL A 56 -9.08 9.06 -13.83
C VAL A 56 -9.36 10.02 -14.99
N MET A 57 -8.35 10.78 -15.39
CA MET A 57 -8.40 11.74 -16.49
C MET A 57 -7.33 11.44 -17.53
N PRO A 58 -7.55 11.82 -18.81
CA PRO A 58 -6.52 11.69 -19.84
C PRO A 58 -5.21 12.36 -19.42
N GLY A 59 -4.10 11.62 -19.48
CA GLY A 59 -2.78 12.05 -19.08
C GLY A 59 -2.39 11.71 -17.64
N ASP A 60 -3.29 11.13 -16.85
CA ASP A 60 -2.98 10.70 -15.48
C ASP A 60 -2.01 9.51 -15.47
N SER A 61 -1.18 9.50 -14.44
CA SER A 61 -0.35 8.37 -14.05
C SER A 61 -0.51 8.17 -12.55
N LEU A 62 -1.27 7.15 -12.18
CA LEU A 62 -1.70 6.89 -10.81
C LEU A 62 -0.99 5.66 -10.27
N THR A 63 -0.72 5.65 -8.97
CA THR A 63 -0.11 4.51 -8.29
C THR A 63 -0.99 4.05 -7.13
N GLN A 64 -1.14 2.74 -7.01
CA GLN A 64 -1.82 2.07 -5.93
C GLN A 64 -0.87 1.06 -5.28
N ARG A 65 -0.68 1.16 -3.98
CA ARG A 65 -0.04 0.09 -3.20
C ARG A 65 -1.09 -0.89 -2.73
N ILE A 66 -0.79 -2.18 -2.82
CA ILE A 66 -1.59 -3.27 -2.27
C ILE A 66 -0.69 -4.05 -1.31
N THR A 67 -0.95 -3.95 -0.02
CA THR A 67 -0.24 -4.72 1.01
C THR A 67 -0.96 -6.03 1.25
N ILE A 68 -0.22 -7.14 1.17
CA ILE A 68 -0.75 -8.48 1.40
C ILE A 68 -0.09 -9.03 2.66
N ARG A 69 -0.91 -9.39 3.65
CA ARG A 69 -0.47 -9.77 4.99
C ARG A 69 -0.94 -11.17 5.36
N ASN A 70 -0.07 -11.92 6.04
CA ASN A 70 -0.43 -13.14 6.75
C ASN A 70 -0.72 -12.80 8.22
N ASP A 71 -1.99 -12.66 8.58
CA ASP A 71 -2.45 -12.34 9.94
C ASP A 71 -3.05 -13.57 10.65
N ALA A 72 -2.60 -14.77 10.27
CA ALA A 72 -3.03 -15.99 10.90
C ALA A 72 -2.62 -16.02 12.38
N SER A 73 -3.58 -16.37 13.26
CA SER A 73 -3.36 -16.44 14.71
C SER A 73 -2.44 -17.58 15.16
N LYS A 74 -2.22 -18.57 14.29
CA LYS A 74 -1.28 -19.68 14.51
C LYS A 74 0.05 -19.36 13.87
N GLU A 75 1.15 -19.87 14.42
CA GLU A 75 2.46 -19.81 13.78
C GLU A 75 2.47 -20.68 12.52
N VAL A 76 2.15 -20.07 11.38
CA VAL A 76 2.16 -20.70 10.06
C VAL A 76 2.99 -19.87 9.09
N LYS A 77 3.54 -20.54 8.08
CA LYS A 77 4.12 -19.89 6.91
C LYS A 77 3.25 -20.18 5.70
N VAL A 78 3.04 -19.16 4.86
CA VAL A 78 2.21 -19.28 3.66
C VAL A 78 3.02 -18.92 2.42
N LYS A 79 2.95 -19.75 1.39
CA LYS A 79 3.31 -19.34 0.04
C LYS A 79 2.12 -18.61 -0.55
N LEU A 80 2.38 -17.38 -1.01
CA LEU A 80 1.37 -16.50 -1.56
C LEU A 80 1.50 -16.40 -3.07
N TYR A 81 0.36 -16.39 -3.76
CA TYR A 81 0.28 -16.26 -5.21
C TYR A 81 -0.85 -15.31 -5.60
N VAL A 82 -0.68 -14.63 -6.73
CA VAL A 82 -1.71 -13.82 -7.38
C VAL A 82 -1.84 -14.21 -8.84
N ARG A 83 -3.03 -14.08 -9.41
CA ARG A 83 -3.24 -14.07 -10.86
C ARG A 83 -4.32 -13.07 -11.24
N SER A 84 -4.30 -12.62 -12.49
CA SER A 84 -5.34 -11.79 -13.10
C SER A 84 -6.12 -12.60 -14.11
N LEU A 85 -7.43 -12.49 -14.09
CA LEU A 85 -8.32 -13.00 -15.14
C LEU A 85 -8.61 -11.95 -16.23
N GLY A 86 -8.03 -10.74 -16.08
CA GLY A 86 -8.26 -9.60 -16.96
C GLY A 86 -9.48 -8.79 -16.58
N ALA A 87 -9.98 -8.01 -17.53
CA ALA A 87 -11.16 -7.16 -17.34
C ALA A 87 -12.46 -7.94 -17.55
N HIS A 88 -13.51 -7.51 -16.85
CA HIS A 88 -14.87 -7.90 -17.22
C HIS A 88 -15.20 -7.49 -18.66
N PRO A 89 -15.99 -8.28 -19.41
CA PRO A 89 -16.28 -7.99 -20.82
C PRO A 89 -16.83 -6.59 -21.07
N GLU A 90 -17.68 -6.08 -20.16
CA GLU A 90 -18.26 -4.74 -20.23
C GLU A 90 -17.25 -3.61 -19.97
N SER A 91 -16.14 -3.92 -19.34
CA SER A 91 -15.09 -2.97 -18.99
C SER A 91 -13.89 -3.02 -19.94
N ALA A 92 -13.79 -4.07 -20.76
CA ALA A 92 -12.60 -4.36 -21.55
C ALA A 92 -12.25 -3.23 -22.52
N ASP A 93 -13.23 -2.66 -23.23
CA ASP A 93 -13.01 -1.56 -24.17
C ASP A 93 -12.41 -0.32 -23.46
N PHE A 94 -12.95 0.04 -22.30
CA PHE A 94 -12.46 1.16 -21.50
C PHE A 94 -11.05 0.89 -20.96
N LEU A 95 -10.83 -0.26 -20.34
CA LEU A 95 -9.55 -0.62 -19.71
C LEU A 95 -8.45 -0.86 -20.75
N SER A 96 -8.79 -1.28 -21.97
CA SER A 96 -7.83 -1.45 -23.07
C SER A 96 -7.15 -0.15 -23.51
N GLN A 97 -7.75 1.01 -23.19
CA GLN A 97 -7.17 2.32 -23.50
C GLN A 97 -6.01 2.69 -22.58
N MET A 98 -5.88 2.04 -21.42
CA MET A 98 -4.90 2.33 -20.38
C MET A 98 -3.84 1.26 -20.30
N THR A 99 -2.67 1.61 -19.76
CA THR A 99 -1.61 0.64 -19.50
C THR A 99 -1.48 0.43 -18.00
N MET A 100 -1.39 -0.83 -17.59
CA MET A 100 -1.17 -1.23 -16.21
C MET A 100 0.21 -1.88 -16.07
N ARG A 101 0.90 -1.49 -15.00
CA ARG A 101 2.14 -2.10 -14.55
C ARG A 101 1.97 -2.56 -13.11
N VAL A 102 2.43 -3.77 -12.82
CA VAL A 102 2.45 -4.35 -11.47
C VAL A 102 3.87 -4.73 -11.14
N ASP A 103 4.40 -4.14 -10.09
CA ASP A 103 5.75 -4.36 -9.60
C ASP A 103 5.73 -4.98 -8.20
N MET A 104 6.63 -5.92 -7.97
CA MET A 104 7.10 -6.34 -6.66
C MET A 104 8.37 -5.56 -6.32
N VAL A 105 8.88 -5.70 -5.09
CA VAL A 105 10.11 -5.00 -4.64
C VAL A 105 11.29 -5.18 -5.59
N THR A 106 11.41 -6.35 -6.21
CA THR A 106 12.57 -6.71 -7.07
C THR A 106 12.23 -6.86 -8.54
N ASP A 107 10.96 -7.09 -8.90
CA ASP A 107 10.60 -7.52 -10.24
C ASP A 107 9.28 -6.90 -10.73
N THR A 108 9.20 -6.61 -12.02
CA THR A 108 7.93 -6.33 -12.69
C THR A 108 7.22 -7.64 -12.99
N VAL A 109 6.03 -7.82 -12.42
CA VAL A 109 5.22 -9.04 -12.61
C VAL A 109 4.19 -8.91 -13.71
N MET A 110 3.85 -7.68 -14.12
CA MET A 110 2.96 -7.41 -15.25
C MET A 110 3.28 -6.06 -15.89
N PHE A 111 3.21 -5.99 -17.21
CA PHE A 111 3.18 -4.74 -17.99
C PHE A 111 2.40 -4.98 -19.28
N ALA A 112 1.16 -4.45 -19.34
CA ALA A 112 0.23 -4.68 -20.45
C ALA A 112 -0.89 -3.62 -20.46
N PRO A 113 -1.75 -3.58 -21.52
CA PRO A 113 -3.05 -2.93 -21.42
C PRO A 113 -3.85 -3.44 -20.22
N ALA A 114 -4.57 -2.53 -19.56
CA ALA A 114 -5.20 -2.82 -18.27
C ALA A 114 -6.34 -3.86 -18.36
N ASP A 115 -6.86 -4.13 -19.54
CA ASP A 115 -7.86 -5.18 -19.79
C ASP A 115 -7.29 -6.61 -19.80
N GLN A 116 -5.96 -6.75 -19.90
CA GLN A 116 -5.30 -8.04 -20.11
C GLN A 116 -4.71 -8.60 -18.81
N SER A 117 -4.67 -9.92 -18.71
CA SER A 117 -3.94 -10.63 -17.66
C SER A 117 -2.44 -10.74 -17.92
N ALA A 118 -2.04 -10.78 -19.21
CA ALA A 118 -0.65 -10.82 -19.66
C ALA A 118 0.21 -11.82 -18.87
N GLN A 119 1.29 -11.33 -18.21
CA GLN A 119 2.20 -12.17 -17.43
C GLN A 119 1.56 -12.76 -16.16
N MET A 120 0.40 -12.23 -15.73
CA MET A 120 -0.37 -12.71 -14.57
C MET A 120 -1.49 -13.69 -14.96
N THR A 121 -1.53 -14.23 -16.17
CA THR A 121 -2.50 -15.25 -16.60
C THR A 121 -2.37 -16.53 -15.75
N ASP A 122 -1.14 -16.92 -15.45
CA ASP A 122 -0.83 -18.00 -14.51
C ASP A 122 -0.53 -17.44 -13.12
N TRP A 123 -0.49 -18.33 -12.11
CA TRP A 123 -0.16 -17.98 -10.75
C TRP A 123 1.26 -17.44 -10.62
N VAL A 124 1.38 -16.17 -10.26
CA VAL A 124 2.66 -15.52 -9.92
C VAL A 124 2.93 -15.69 -8.43
N TYR A 125 4.08 -16.24 -8.10
CA TYR A 125 4.53 -16.40 -6.72
C TYR A 125 4.98 -15.05 -6.14
N LEU A 126 4.38 -14.62 -5.04
CA LEU A 126 4.67 -13.34 -4.38
C LEU A 126 5.64 -13.47 -3.21
N GLY A 127 5.81 -14.67 -2.66
CA GLY A 127 6.73 -14.89 -1.56
C GLY A 127 6.23 -15.88 -0.52
N LEU A 128 7.10 -16.11 0.48
CA LEU A 128 6.81 -16.90 1.66
C LEU A 128 6.63 -15.95 2.85
N LEU A 129 5.44 -15.89 3.41
CA LEU A 129 5.11 -15.02 4.54
C LEU A 129 4.89 -15.87 5.80
N TYR A 130 5.63 -15.56 6.85
CA TYR A 130 5.35 -16.04 8.20
C TYR A 130 4.17 -15.27 8.81
N SER A 131 3.57 -15.78 9.89
CA SER A 131 2.53 -15.06 10.63
C SER A 131 3.04 -13.68 11.05
N GLY A 132 2.27 -12.63 10.76
CA GLY A 132 2.64 -11.23 10.91
C GLY A 132 3.48 -10.65 9.78
N GLY A 133 3.91 -11.47 8.80
CA GLY A 133 4.66 -11.00 7.63
C GLY A 133 3.77 -10.39 6.57
N GLU A 134 4.35 -9.49 5.77
CA GLU A 134 3.65 -8.81 4.68
C GLU A 134 4.54 -8.65 3.44
N THR A 135 3.91 -8.39 2.30
CA THR A 135 4.55 -8.03 1.04
C THR A 135 3.68 -7.03 0.29
N ASP A 136 4.32 -6.16 -0.49
CA ASP A 136 3.63 -5.12 -1.26
C ASP A 136 3.68 -5.43 -2.75
N LEU A 137 2.57 -5.10 -3.41
CA LEU A 137 2.50 -4.88 -4.85
C LEU A 137 2.32 -3.37 -5.09
N GLU A 138 3.11 -2.81 -5.98
CA GLU A 138 2.89 -1.47 -6.51
C GLU A 138 2.23 -1.59 -7.89
N VAL A 139 1.03 -1.05 -8.01
CA VAL A 139 0.26 -1.05 -9.27
C VAL A 139 0.22 0.36 -9.80
N ARG A 140 0.70 0.55 -11.03
CA ARG A 140 0.65 1.83 -11.73
C ARG A 140 -0.32 1.73 -12.90
N LEU A 141 -1.19 2.74 -13.03
CA LEU A 141 -2.10 2.92 -14.14
C LEU A 141 -1.74 4.20 -14.90
N ASP A 142 -1.43 4.06 -16.18
CA ASP A 142 -1.14 5.18 -17.07
C ASP A 142 -2.32 5.37 -18.05
N VAL A 143 -2.93 6.56 -18.02
CA VAL A 143 -4.06 6.95 -18.87
C VAL A 143 -3.52 7.81 -20.03
N PRO A 144 -3.69 7.40 -21.29
CA PRO A 144 -3.14 8.18 -22.40
C PRO A 144 -3.86 9.53 -22.55
N VAL A 145 -3.11 10.57 -22.91
CA VAL A 145 -3.66 11.92 -23.18
C VAL A 145 -4.65 11.93 -24.34
N THR A 146 -4.63 10.91 -25.21
CA THR A 146 -5.50 10.74 -26.37
C THR A 146 -6.84 10.09 -26.05
N MET A 147 -7.06 9.65 -24.81
CA MET A 147 -8.30 9.04 -24.37
C MET A 147 -9.46 10.04 -24.54
N GLY A 148 -10.47 9.68 -25.31
CA GLY A 148 -11.58 10.56 -25.66
C GLY A 148 -12.67 10.61 -24.57
N ASN A 149 -13.58 11.59 -24.71
CA ASN A 149 -14.74 11.77 -23.81
C ASN A 149 -15.77 10.62 -23.89
N ASP A 150 -15.66 9.72 -24.87
CA ASP A 150 -16.53 8.56 -25.00
C ASP A 150 -16.40 7.58 -23.82
N TYR A 151 -15.32 7.72 -23.05
CA TYR A 151 -15.03 6.96 -21.83
C TYR A 151 -15.37 7.70 -20.54
N ALA A 152 -15.94 8.90 -20.62
CA ALA A 152 -16.41 9.63 -19.45
C ALA A 152 -17.46 8.80 -18.68
N ASP A 153 -17.41 8.85 -17.37
CA ASP A 153 -18.31 8.14 -16.44
C ASP A 153 -18.31 6.60 -16.59
N ARG A 154 -17.27 6.03 -17.22
CA ARG A 154 -17.08 4.57 -17.28
C ARG A 154 -16.45 4.05 -15.98
N VAL A 155 -16.87 2.84 -15.60
CA VAL A 155 -16.29 2.08 -14.48
C VAL A 155 -15.62 0.84 -15.06
N GLY A 156 -14.37 0.58 -14.63
CA GLY A 156 -13.60 -0.59 -15.01
C GLY A 156 -13.56 -1.60 -13.88
N PHE A 157 -13.79 -2.88 -14.21
CA PHE A 157 -13.69 -3.99 -13.29
C PHE A 157 -12.61 -4.96 -13.76
N LEU A 158 -11.72 -5.33 -12.83
CA LEU A 158 -10.65 -6.29 -13.01
C LEU A 158 -10.82 -7.43 -12.02
N ASP A 159 -10.63 -8.66 -12.49
CA ASP A 159 -10.66 -9.85 -11.64
C ASP A 159 -9.25 -10.30 -11.29
N TRP A 160 -8.90 -10.15 -10.02
CA TRP A 160 -7.67 -10.70 -9.44
C TRP A 160 -8.00 -11.78 -8.43
N GLU A 161 -7.24 -12.86 -8.47
CA GLU A 161 -7.37 -13.96 -7.52
C GLU A 161 -6.09 -14.12 -6.72
N PHE A 162 -6.25 -14.38 -5.42
CA PHE A 162 -5.17 -14.70 -4.51
C PHE A 162 -5.29 -16.16 -4.06
N LYS A 163 -4.16 -16.83 -3.98
CA LYS A 163 -4.06 -18.22 -3.50
C LYS A 163 -2.94 -18.31 -2.47
N ILE A 164 -3.15 -19.13 -1.46
CA ILE A 164 -2.12 -19.50 -0.50
C ILE A 164 -1.95 -21.02 -0.45
N GLU A 165 -0.75 -21.41 -0.03
CA GLU A 165 -0.42 -22.75 0.42
C GLU A 165 0.14 -22.61 1.84
N GLU A 166 -0.59 -23.13 2.84
CA GLU A 166 -0.22 -23.04 4.26
C GLU A 166 0.69 -24.20 4.67
N PHE A 167 1.73 -23.90 5.45
CA PHE A 167 2.67 -24.86 6.01
C PHE A 167 2.90 -24.57 7.49
N PRO A 168 3.13 -25.61 8.31
CA PRO A 168 3.56 -25.40 9.68
C PRO A 168 4.95 -24.76 9.72
N VAL A 169 5.20 -23.94 10.74
CA VAL A 169 6.56 -23.42 11.02
C VAL A 169 7.32 -24.51 11.76
N GLU A 170 8.50 -24.86 11.27
CA GLU A 170 9.42 -25.80 11.93
C GLU A 170 10.38 -25.01 12.84
N ASP A 171 10.86 -25.67 13.92
CA ASP A 171 11.79 -25.02 14.87
C ASP A 171 13.12 -24.56 14.21
N THR A 172 13.46 -25.14 13.06
CA THR A 172 14.64 -24.81 12.27
C THR A 172 14.42 -23.68 11.27
N ASP A 173 13.18 -23.20 11.10
CA ASP A 173 12.89 -22.11 10.16
C ASP A 173 13.51 -20.79 10.64
N PRO A 174 14.13 -20.01 9.74
CA PRO A 174 14.60 -18.67 10.06
C PRO A 174 13.39 -17.81 10.46
N ARG A 175 13.35 -17.39 11.73
CA ARG A 175 12.32 -16.44 12.17
C ARG A 175 12.69 -15.06 11.64
N PRO A 176 11.84 -14.39 10.86
CA PRO A 176 12.08 -13.01 10.50
C PRO A 176 12.11 -12.18 11.78
N SER A 177 13.15 -11.35 11.93
CA SER A 177 13.16 -10.35 13.00
C SER A 177 11.92 -9.47 12.84
N PRO A 178 11.22 -9.11 13.91
CA PRO A 178 10.09 -8.20 13.81
C PRO A 178 10.59 -6.90 13.17
N THR A 179 10.23 -6.70 11.91
CA THR A 179 10.66 -5.55 11.13
C THR A 179 9.73 -4.37 11.38
N GLY A 180 10.27 -3.34 11.98
CA GLY A 180 9.94 -1.99 11.55
C GLY A 180 9.01 -1.14 12.40
N GLU A 181 8.01 -1.63 13.08
CA GLU A 181 7.09 -0.74 13.83
C GLU A 181 7.74 -0.04 15.04
N GLY A 182 8.85 -0.57 15.56
CA GLY A 182 9.57 0.04 16.68
C GLY A 182 10.50 1.19 16.28
N VAL A 183 11.07 1.17 15.09
CA VAL A 183 12.13 2.13 14.71
C VAL A 183 11.58 3.54 14.52
N GLU A 184 10.43 3.69 13.92
CA GLU A 184 9.81 5.02 13.72
C GLU A 184 9.41 5.65 15.05
N VAL A 185 8.84 4.88 15.97
CA VAL A 185 8.48 5.36 17.31
C VAL A 185 9.72 5.79 18.09
N PHE A 186 10.80 5.02 18.06
CA PHE A 186 12.06 5.39 18.70
C PHE A 186 12.72 6.62 18.07
N LEU A 187 12.60 6.78 16.76
CA LEU A 187 13.12 7.94 16.04
C LEU A 187 12.35 9.22 16.42
N VAL A 188 11.03 9.15 16.49
CA VAL A 188 10.17 10.28 16.92
C VAL A 188 10.45 10.64 18.39
N ILE A 189 10.57 9.66 19.27
CA ILE A 189 10.91 9.89 20.69
C ILE A 189 12.32 10.51 20.82
N GLY A 190 13.29 10.00 20.06
CA GLY A 190 14.65 10.53 20.03
C GLY A 190 14.70 12.01 19.59
N ILE A 191 13.97 12.36 18.55
CA ILE A 191 13.87 13.73 18.05
C ILE A 191 13.21 14.63 19.12
N MET A 192 12.13 14.20 19.76
CA MET A 192 11.47 14.96 20.83
C MET A 192 12.40 15.22 22.03
N LEU A 193 13.20 14.24 22.43
CA LEU A 193 14.16 14.39 23.52
C LEU A 193 15.28 15.38 23.18
N ILE A 194 15.78 15.36 21.95
CA ILE A 194 16.80 16.32 21.49
C ILE A 194 16.25 17.76 21.49
N PHE A 195 15.06 17.97 20.93
CA PHE A 195 14.44 19.29 20.93
C PHE A 195 14.05 19.76 22.32
N GLY A 196 13.54 18.89 23.19
CA GLY A 196 13.24 19.19 24.59
C GLY A 196 14.51 19.59 25.37
N GLY A 197 15.60 18.85 25.19
CA GLY A 197 16.89 19.16 25.80
C GLY A 197 17.47 20.48 25.34
N LEU A 198 17.39 20.78 24.04
CA LEU A 198 17.85 22.06 23.48
C LEU A 198 17.05 23.24 24.01
N LEU A 199 15.73 23.09 24.17
CA LEU A 199 14.85 24.10 24.72
C LEU A 199 15.19 24.42 26.17
N ILE A 200 15.42 23.39 26.99
CA ILE A 200 15.83 23.53 28.40
C ILE A 200 17.19 24.25 28.49
N LEU A 201 18.15 23.92 27.65
CA LEU A 201 19.45 24.61 27.58
C LEU A 201 19.32 26.08 27.20
N LEU A 202 18.46 26.42 26.25
CA LEU A 202 18.22 27.81 25.84
C LEU A 202 17.54 28.63 26.95
N ILE A 203 16.60 28.03 27.68
CA ILE A 203 15.93 28.68 28.80
C ILE A 203 16.89 28.87 29.97
N SER A 204 17.73 27.88 30.30
CA SER A 204 18.70 27.98 31.39
C SER A 204 19.79 29.02 31.14
N ARG A 205 20.25 29.17 29.87
CA ARG A 205 21.19 30.23 29.50
C ARG A 205 20.59 31.62 29.60
N ARG A 206 19.27 31.77 29.41
CA ARG A 206 18.57 33.05 29.52
C ARG A 206 18.36 33.52 30.97
N LYS A 207 18.37 32.59 31.93
CA LYS A 207 18.25 32.93 33.36
C LYS A 207 19.57 33.27 34.05
N ARG A 208 20.72 33.10 33.32
CA ARG A 208 22.06 33.42 33.82
C ARG A 208 22.61 34.76 33.27
N LYS A 209 21.82 35.50 32.53
CA LYS A 209 22.07 36.90 32.16
C LYS A 209 21.01 37.77 32.82
#